data_fe6b7e095c8a12fad849e70965fee58c
#
_entry.id   fe6b7e095c8a12fad849e70965fee58c
#
_cell.length_a   1.000
_cell.length_b   1.000
_cell.length_c   1.000
_cell.angle_alpha   90.00
_cell.angle_beta   90.00
_cell.angle_gamma   90.00
#
_symmetry.space_group_name_H-M   'P 1'
#
loop_
_entity.id
_entity.type
_entity.pdbx_description
1 polymer ?
#
loop_
_entity_poly.entity_id
_entity_poly.type
_entity_poly.pdbx_seq_one_letter_code
_entity_poly.pdbx_strand_id
1 'polypeptide(L)'
;MIVRCYDPSDVQALKEAVDSSIEHLLPWMPWAAHEPQTLEEKTELLRSFRGQFDLGQNFVYGLFSSDESELVGGSGFHLRVGDDAFEIGYWIRASRAGQGLATESTAALTRVGFEICEVDRIEIHTEPENERSMRIPLKLGYVEEARLRRRLYAAPGGDPRDTVVFTLFRSDYPGTPASSAELEAFDARGERVL
;
A
#
# COMPACT_ATOMS: atom_id res chain seq x y z
N MET A 1 4.76 8.94 -10.77
CA MET A 1 3.57 8.05 -10.90
C MET A 1 2.31 8.76 -10.42
N ILE A 2 1.11 8.21 -10.71
CA ILE A 2 -0.17 8.68 -10.18
C ILE A 2 -0.67 7.67 -9.14
N VAL A 3 -1.09 8.18 -7.98
CA VAL A 3 -1.70 7.40 -6.89
C VAL A 3 -3.12 7.91 -6.73
N ARG A 4 -4.11 7.09 -7.03
CA ARG A 4 -5.52 7.46 -6.91
C ARG A 4 -6.39 6.29 -6.47
N CYS A 5 -7.56 6.59 -5.90
CA CYS A 5 -8.54 5.53 -5.62
C CYS A 5 -8.91 4.80 -6.92
N TYR A 6 -9.21 3.53 -6.78
CA TYR A 6 -9.69 2.76 -7.93
C TYR A 6 -11.06 3.25 -8.40
N ASP A 7 -11.25 3.18 -9.72
CA ASP A 7 -12.56 3.21 -10.37
C ASP A 7 -12.92 1.79 -10.85
N PRO A 8 -14.20 1.37 -10.83
CA PRO A 8 -14.60 0.07 -11.37
C PRO A 8 -14.15 -0.17 -12.82
N SER A 9 -13.94 0.88 -13.62
CA SER A 9 -13.39 0.79 -14.98
C SER A 9 -11.92 0.34 -15.04
N ASP A 10 -11.19 0.41 -13.94
CA ASP A 10 -9.79 -0.07 -13.84
C ASP A 10 -9.68 -1.61 -13.82
N VAL A 11 -10.80 -2.32 -13.87
CA VAL A 11 -10.85 -3.79 -13.68
C VAL A 11 -9.92 -4.56 -14.62
N GLN A 12 -9.82 -4.17 -15.89
CA GLN A 12 -8.94 -4.83 -16.85
C GLN A 12 -7.45 -4.61 -16.49
N ALA A 13 -7.09 -3.39 -16.13
CA ALA A 13 -5.73 -3.05 -15.72
C ALA A 13 -5.33 -3.78 -14.43
N LEU A 14 -6.25 -3.86 -13.45
CA LEU A 14 -6.01 -4.60 -12.21
C LEU A 14 -5.84 -6.10 -12.48
N LYS A 15 -6.74 -6.69 -13.28
CA LYS A 15 -6.67 -8.11 -13.60
C LYS A 15 -5.37 -8.45 -14.31
N GLU A 16 -4.98 -7.70 -15.32
CA GLU A 16 -3.75 -7.92 -16.09
C GLU A 16 -2.51 -7.78 -15.19
N ALA A 17 -2.44 -6.74 -14.35
CA ALA A 17 -1.33 -6.51 -13.47
C ALA A 17 -1.17 -7.62 -12.42
N VAL A 18 -2.28 -8.12 -11.85
CA VAL A 18 -2.28 -9.19 -10.85
C VAL A 18 -1.98 -10.53 -11.50
N ASP A 19 -2.69 -10.92 -12.57
CA ASP A 19 -2.52 -12.21 -13.23
C ASP A 19 -1.08 -12.42 -13.72
N SER A 20 -0.47 -11.36 -14.27
CA SER A 20 0.94 -11.40 -14.71
C SER A 20 1.96 -11.43 -13.56
N SER A 21 1.49 -11.32 -12.31
CA SER A 21 2.35 -11.17 -11.13
C SER A 21 2.08 -12.20 -10.02
N ILE A 22 1.20 -13.18 -10.24
CA ILE A 22 0.77 -14.13 -9.19
C ILE A 22 1.97 -14.82 -8.54
N GLU A 23 2.90 -15.37 -9.30
CA GLU A 23 4.08 -16.07 -8.76
C GLU A 23 4.97 -15.14 -7.92
N HIS A 24 5.04 -13.86 -8.29
CA HIS A 24 5.81 -12.84 -7.57
C HIS A 24 5.13 -12.41 -6.28
N LEU A 25 3.78 -12.32 -6.27
CA LEU A 25 2.98 -11.83 -5.15
C LEU A 25 2.67 -12.93 -4.13
N LEU A 26 2.43 -14.14 -4.58
CA LEU A 26 1.96 -15.26 -3.76
C LEU A 26 2.81 -15.52 -2.50
N PRO A 27 4.16 -15.42 -2.53
CA PRO A 27 4.95 -15.61 -1.31
C PRO A 27 4.66 -14.61 -0.21
N TRP A 28 4.20 -13.38 -0.55
CA TRP A 28 4.11 -12.25 0.37
C TRP A 28 2.69 -11.72 0.60
N MET A 29 1.80 -11.97 -0.35
CA MET A 29 0.43 -11.44 -0.35
C MET A 29 -0.57 -12.57 -0.14
N PRO A 30 -1.14 -12.76 1.07
CA PRO A 30 -2.09 -13.85 1.33
C PRO A 30 -3.29 -13.86 0.39
N TRP A 31 -3.74 -12.68 -0.07
CA TRP A 31 -4.85 -12.56 -1.02
C TRP A 31 -4.53 -13.14 -2.42
N ALA A 32 -3.25 -13.20 -2.79
CA ALA A 32 -2.83 -13.79 -4.07
C ALA A 32 -3.10 -15.30 -4.17
N ALA A 33 -3.35 -15.98 -3.05
CA ALA A 33 -3.77 -17.38 -3.01
C ALA A 33 -5.19 -17.60 -3.60
N HIS A 34 -5.96 -16.54 -3.77
CA HIS A 34 -7.31 -16.58 -4.37
C HIS A 34 -7.32 -16.15 -5.84
N GLU A 35 -6.15 -15.98 -6.45
CA GLU A 35 -5.98 -15.63 -7.87
C GLU A 35 -5.75 -16.88 -8.74
N PRO A 36 -6.10 -16.85 -10.02
CA PRO A 36 -6.73 -15.72 -10.73
C PRO A 36 -8.24 -15.63 -10.45
N GLN A 37 -8.73 -14.42 -10.26
CA GLN A 37 -10.15 -14.11 -10.17
C GLN A 37 -10.74 -13.77 -11.54
N THR A 38 -12.07 -13.93 -11.69
CA THR A 38 -12.81 -13.50 -12.88
C THR A 38 -12.90 -11.97 -12.95
N LEU A 39 -13.31 -11.43 -14.11
CA LEU A 39 -13.56 -9.99 -14.25
C LEU A 39 -14.71 -9.51 -13.35
N GLU A 40 -15.74 -10.34 -13.19
CA GLU A 40 -16.88 -10.06 -12.31
C GLU A 40 -16.42 -9.91 -10.85
N GLU A 41 -15.64 -10.87 -10.35
CA GLU A 41 -15.09 -10.82 -8.98
C GLU A 41 -14.19 -9.62 -8.79
N LYS A 42 -13.33 -9.28 -9.75
CA LYS A 42 -12.49 -8.08 -9.71
C LYS A 42 -13.31 -6.80 -9.77
N THR A 43 -14.41 -6.78 -10.54
CA THR A 43 -15.31 -5.61 -10.59
C THR A 43 -15.96 -5.37 -9.23
N GLU A 44 -16.46 -6.43 -8.58
CA GLU A 44 -17.05 -6.31 -7.25
C GLU A 44 -16.01 -5.89 -6.19
N LEU A 45 -14.77 -6.38 -6.32
CA LEU A 45 -13.66 -5.94 -5.46
C LEU A 45 -13.41 -4.43 -5.61
N LEU A 46 -13.32 -3.92 -6.86
CA LEU A 46 -13.10 -2.49 -7.10
C LEU A 46 -14.28 -1.63 -6.63
N ARG A 47 -15.52 -2.10 -6.82
CA ARG A 47 -16.71 -1.44 -6.25
C ARG A 47 -16.64 -1.35 -4.72
N SER A 48 -16.21 -2.42 -4.07
CA SER A 48 -16.01 -2.43 -2.63
C SER A 48 -14.94 -1.43 -2.20
N PHE A 49 -13.79 -1.41 -2.86
CA PHE A 49 -12.72 -0.45 -2.56
C PHE A 49 -13.20 0.99 -2.74
N ARG A 50 -13.89 1.29 -3.85
CA ARG A 50 -14.44 2.61 -4.10
C ARG A 50 -15.48 3.01 -3.06
N GLY A 51 -16.41 2.11 -2.72
CA GLY A 51 -17.43 2.37 -1.71
C GLY A 51 -16.83 2.64 -0.32
N GLN A 52 -15.85 1.84 0.10
CA GLN A 52 -15.14 2.04 1.37
C GLN A 52 -14.34 3.35 1.37
N PHE A 53 -13.73 3.71 0.25
CA PHE A 53 -13.01 4.97 0.09
C PHE A 53 -13.95 6.18 0.27
N ASP A 54 -15.05 6.20 -0.46
CA ASP A 54 -16.04 7.30 -0.43
C ASP A 54 -16.71 7.44 0.95
N LEU A 55 -16.79 6.34 1.72
CA LEU A 55 -17.31 6.32 3.09
C LEU A 55 -16.24 6.60 4.16
N GLY A 56 -14.97 6.78 3.79
CA GLY A 56 -13.88 7.01 4.74
C GLY A 56 -13.54 5.80 5.62
N GLN A 57 -13.85 4.57 5.15
CA GLN A 57 -13.68 3.34 5.92
C GLN A 57 -12.37 2.62 5.64
N ASN A 58 -11.83 2.76 4.43
CA ASN A 58 -10.57 2.17 4.00
C ASN A 58 -10.10 2.89 2.72
N PHE A 59 -8.80 3.12 2.59
CA PHE A 59 -8.28 3.93 1.49
C PHE A 59 -7.32 3.10 0.64
N VAL A 60 -7.88 2.33 -0.30
CA VAL A 60 -7.10 1.52 -1.24
C VAL A 60 -6.89 2.28 -2.54
N TYR A 61 -5.62 2.40 -2.95
CA TYR A 61 -5.19 3.13 -4.13
C TYR A 61 -4.59 2.19 -5.19
N GLY A 62 -4.85 2.49 -6.45
CA GLY A 62 -4.05 2.03 -7.56
C GLY A 62 -2.83 2.91 -7.75
N LEU A 63 -1.70 2.30 -8.09
CA LEU A 63 -0.49 2.97 -8.53
C LEU A 63 -0.41 2.88 -10.04
N PHE A 64 -0.48 4.01 -10.73
CA PHE A 64 -0.48 4.08 -12.19
C PHE A 64 0.79 4.73 -12.71
N SER A 65 1.16 4.41 -13.96
CA SER A 65 2.15 5.20 -14.70
C SER A 65 1.71 6.67 -14.80
N SER A 66 2.63 7.57 -15.12
CA SER A 66 2.33 9.02 -15.19
C SER A 66 1.30 9.39 -16.25
N ASP A 67 1.12 8.56 -17.27
CA ASP A 67 0.13 8.68 -18.34
C ASP A 67 -1.14 7.82 -18.10
N GLU A 68 -1.23 7.17 -16.95
CA GLU A 68 -2.27 6.21 -16.54
C GLU A 68 -2.49 5.02 -17.50
N SER A 69 -1.58 4.77 -18.41
CA SER A 69 -1.71 3.66 -19.37
C SER A 69 -1.45 2.29 -18.76
N GLU A 70 -0.82 2.22 -17.59
CA GLU A 70 -0.44 0.97 -16.92
C GLU A 70 -0.69 1.05 -15.40
N LEU A 71 -1.33 0.02 -14.83
CA LEU A 71 -1.34 -0.20 -13.39
C LEU A 71 -0.03 -0.88 -12.98
N VAL A 72 0.79 -0.19 -12.21
CA VAL A 72 2.12 -0.66 -11.77
C VAL A 72 2.11 -1.31 -10.39
N GLY A 73 1.00 -1.19 -9.64
CA GLY A 73 0.86 -1.77 -8.31
C GLY A 73 -0.36 -1.24 -7.57
N GLY A 74 -0.39 -1.46 -6.28
CA GLY A 74 -1.38 -0.91 -5.37
C GLY A 74 -0.79 -0.57 -4.02
N SER A 75 -1.41 0.37 -3.33
CA SER A 75 -1.06 0.77 -1.97
C SER A 75 -2.32 1.22 -1.23
N GLY A 76 -2.21 1.59 0.04
CA GLY A 76 -3.36 2.10 0.78
C GLY A 76 -3.06 2.42 2.22
N PHE A 77 -4.01 3.15 2.82
CA PHE A 77 -4.12 3.32 4.25
C PHE A 77 -5.16 2.37 4.82
N HIS A 78 -4.76 1.55 5.76
CA HIS A 78 -5.63 0.64 6.50
C HIS A 78 -5.80 1.14 7.93
N LEU A 79 -7.07 1.23 8.38
CA LEU A 79 -7.45 1.79 9.69
C LEU A 79 -7.46 0.74 10.81
N ARG A 80 -6.69 -0.33 10.68
CA ARG A 80 -6.74 -1.50 11.57
C ARG A 80 -5.72 -1.51 12.71
N VAL A 81 -4.89 -0.47 12.82
CA VAL A 81 -3.81 -0.39 13.81
C VAL A 81 -4.12 0.51 15.00
N GLY A 82 -5.39 0.86 15.16
CA GLY A 82 -5.92 1.69 16.26
C GLY A 82 -6.30 3.09 15.83
N ASP A 83 -6.80 3.85 16.79
CA ASP A 83 -7.22 5.22 16.57
C ASP A 83 -6.01 6.10 16.24
N ASP A 84 -6.25 7.12 15.41
CA ASP A 84 -5.24 8.11 15.03
C ASP A 84 -3.96 7.51 14.41
N ALA A 85 -4.12 6.39 13.69
CA ALA A 85 -3.03 5.65 13.08
C ALA A 85 -3.43 5.01 11.75
N PHE A 86 -2.46 4.92 10.84
CA PHE A 86 -2.61 4.21 9.57
C PHE A 86 -1.56 3.10 9.43
N GLU A 87 -1.96 2.00 8.78
CA GLU A 87 -1.00 1.03 8.24
C GLU A 87 -0.90 1.24 6.73
N ILE A 88 0.31 1.42 6.21
CA ILE A 88 0.57 1.44 4.76
C ILE A 88 0.91 0.03 4.30
N GLY A 89 0.06 -0.51 3.39
CA GLY A 89 0.35 -1.71 2.62
C GLY A 89 0.66 -1.37 1.17
N TYR A 90 1.46 -2.20 0.48
CA TYR A 90 1.79 -2.01 -0.94
C TYR A 90 2.14 -3.32 -1.63
N TRP A 91 1.92 -3.35 -2.93
CA TRP A 91 2.43 -4.37 -3.85
C TRP A 91 2.79 -3.73 -5.18
N ILE A 92 3.76 -4.30 -5.88
CA ILE A 92 4.19 -3.85 -7.21
C ILE A 92 4.12 -5.03 -8.17
N ARG A 93 3.63 -4.80 -9.39
CA ARG A 93 3.61 -5.83 -10.43
C ARG A 93 5.02 -6.31 -10.75
N ALA A 94 5.16 -7.59 -11.10
CA ALA A 94 6.45 -8.25 -11.27
C ALA A 94 7.36 -7.52 -12.28
N SER A 95 6.81 -7.06 -13.41
CA SER A 95 7.55 -6.36 -14.47
C SER A 95 8.10 -4.99 -14.06
N ARG A 96 7.60 -4.41 -12.97
CA ARG A 96 8.01 -3.09 -12.45
C ARG A 96 8.72 -3.17 -11.10
N ALA A 97 8.96 -4.38 -10.60
CA ALA A 97 9.67 -4.56 -9.34
C ALA A 97 11.11 -4.03 -9.42
N GLY A 98 11.63 -3.52 -8.29
CA GLY A 98 13.01 -3.01 -8.20
C GLY A 98 13.25 -1.62 -8.79
N GLN A 99 12.22 -0.92 -9.27
CA GLN A 99 12.32 0.42 -9.87
C GLN A 99 12.09 1.57 -8.86
N GLY A 100 11.97 1.28 -7.58
CA GLY A 100 11.76 2.30 -6.54
C GLY A 100 10.32 2.70 -6.29
N LEU A 101 9.36 2.21 -7.11
CA LEU A 101 7.94 2.63 -7.07
C LEU A 101 7.28 2.44 -5.70
N ALA A 102 7.54 1.32 -5.01
CA ALA A 102 7.02 1.10 -3.66
C ALA A 102 7.59 2.12 -2.66
N THR A 103 8.87 2.48 -2.77
CA THR A 103 9.47 3.51 -1.90
C THR A 103 8.86 4.88 -2.17
N GLU A 104 8.69 5.23 -3.45
CA GLU A 104 8.09 6.51 -3.89
C GLU A 104 6.64 6.64 -3.40
N SER A 105 5.79 5.62 -3.64
CA SER A 105 4.40 5.64 -3.19
C SER A 105 4.27 5.66 -1.67
N THR A 106 5.11 4.90 -0.96
CA THR A 106 5.11 4.89 0.50
C THR A 106 5.53 6.24 1.07
N ALA A 107 6.57 6.89 0.50
CA ALA A 107 6.98 8.23 0.90
C ALA A 107 5.85 9.27 0.69
N ALA A 108 5.19 9.23 -0.46
CA ALA A 108 4.07 10.10 -0.77
C ALA A 108 2.90 9.90 0.21
N LEU A 109 2.49 8.65 0.46
CA LEU A 109 1.43 8.36 1.42
C LEU A 109 1.84 8.73 2.85
N THR A 110 3.08 8.49 3.26
CA THR A 110 3.57 8.92 4.58
C THR A 110 3.39 10.44 4.76
N ARG A 111 3.76 11.21 3.74
CA ARG A 111 3.60 12.66 3.77
C ARG A 111 2.13 13.08 3.84
N VAL A 112 1.26 12.48 3.03
CA VAL A 112 -0.19 12.72 3.06
C VAL A 112 -0.78 12.36 4.44
N GLY A 113 -0.39 11.23 5.02
CA GLY A 113 -0.88 10.79 6.33
C GLY A 113 -0.55 11.79 7.44
N PHE A 114 0.67 12.34 7.47
CA PHE A 114 1.07 13.29 8.51
C PHE A 114 0.65 14.73 8.23
N GLU A 115 0.71 15.21 6.97
CA GLU A 115 0.49 16.63 6.66
C GLU A 115 -0.97 16.96 6.33
N ILE A 116 -1.76 15.98 5.87
CA ILE A 116 -3.17 16.18 5.48
C ILE A 116 -4.11 15.47 6.45
N CYS A 117 -3.85 14.16 6.71
CA CYS A 117 -4.72 13.36 7.59
C CYS A 117 -4.40 13.56 9.07
N GLU A 118 -3.26 14.16 9.38
CA GLU A 118 -2.79 14.55 10.72
C GLU A 118 -2.71 13.41 11.74
N VAL A 119 -2.56 12.15 11.29
CA VAL A 119 -2.45 10.99 12.19
C VAL A 119 -1.22 11.07 13.09
N ASP A 120 -1.26 10.45 14.27
CA ASP A 120 -0.15 10.42 15.21
C ASP A 120 0.97 9.47 14.77
N ARG A 121 0.61 8.33 14.14
CA ARG A 121 1.61 7.37 13.67
C ARG A 121 1.21 6.66 12.38
N ILE A 122 2.22 6.18 11.68
CA ILE A 122 2.06 5.31 10.50
C ILE A 122 2.90 4.06 10.70
N GLU A 123 2.29 2.90 10.44
CA GLU A 123 2.94 1.61 10.54
C GLU A 123 3.10 0.95 9.16
N ILE A 124 4.14 0.14 9.01
CA ILE A 124 4.35 -0.76 7.87
C ILE A 124 4.65 -2.13 8.43
N HIS A 125 3.81 -3.11 8.08
CA HIS A 125 3.97 -4.48 8.52
C HIS A 125 4.56 -5.32 7.40
N THR A 126 5.63 -6.05 7.69
CA THR A 126 6.28 -6.92 6.70
C THR A 126 6.80 -8.19 7.35
N GLU A 127 7.12 -9.17 6.54
CA GLU A 127 7.74 -10.40 7.01
C GLU A 127 9.26 -10.26 7.06
N PRO A 128 9.94 -10.84 8.07
CA PRO A 128 11.40 -10.75 8.19
C PRO A 128 12.15 -11.33 6.97
N GLU A 129 11.57 -12.32 6.30
CA GLU A 129 12.15 -12.93 5.10
C GLU A 129 11.98 -12.06 3.84
N ASN A 130 11.07 -11.06 3.86
CA ASN A 130 10.88 -10.12 2.78
C ASN A 130 11.86 -8.93 2.89
N GLU A 131 13.14 -9.21 2.71
CA GLU A 131 14.20 -8.20 2.83
C GLU A 131 13.97 -6.97 1.94
N ARG A 132 13.34 -7.15 0.77
CA ARG A 132 13.05 -6.03 -0.14
C ARG A 132 12.04 -5.08 0.49
N SER A 133 10.97 -5.62 1.06
CA SER A 133 9.95 -4.85 1.75
C SER A 133 10.51 -4.19 3.02
N MET A 134 11.31 -4.90 3.81
CA MET A 134 11.94 -4.36 5.03
C MET A 134 12.83 -3.14 4.78
N ARG A 135 13.48 -3.04 3.62
CA ARG A 135 14.35 -1.90 3.28
C ARG A 135 13.59 -0.62 3.02
N ILE A 136 12.30 -0.67 2.67
CA ILE A 136 11.50 0.50 2.31
C ILE A 136 11.25 1.39 3.53
N PRO A 137 10.65 0.90 4.63
CA PRO A 137 10.44 1.73 5.82
C PRO A 137 11.74 2.29 6.38
N LEU A 138 12.81 1.48 6.43
CA LEU A 138 14.11 1.94 6.92
C LEU A 138 14.67 3.11 6.09
N LYS A 139 14.54 3.05 4.76
CA LYS A 139 14.96 4.16 3.87
C LYS A 139 14.14 5.44 4.09
N LEU A 140 12.93 5.33 4.58
CA LEU A 140 12.00 6.46 4.75
C LEU A 140 12.03 7.04 6.16
N GLY A 141 12.83 6.46 7.07
CA GLY A 141 13.01 6.96 8.42
C GLY A 141 12.12 6.29 9.47
N TYR A 142 11.42 5.21 9.09
CA TYR A 142 10.71 4.37 10.07
C TYR A 142 11.71 3.57 10.91
N VAL A 143 11.34 3.26 12.13
CA VAL A 143 12.10 2.40 13.03
C VAL A 143 11.41 1.05 13.21
N GLU A 144 12.19 0.00 13.36
CA GLU A 144 11.67 -1.30 13.78
C GLU A 144 11.22 -1.20 15.23
N GLU A 145 9.91 -1.26 15.45
CA GLU A 145 9.31 -1.13 16.78
C GLU A 145 9.08 -2.48 17.44
N ALA A 146 8.67 -3.49 16.64
CA ALA A 146 8.36 -4.82 17.18
C ALA A 146 8.57 -5.94 16.17
N ARG A 147 8.88 -7.13 16.71
CA ARG A 147 8.79 -8.42 16.00
C ARG A 147 7.75 -9.30 16.67
N LEU A 148 6.69 -9.60 15.95
CA LEU A 148 5.54 -10.33 16.44
C LEU A 148 5.58 -11.74 15.86
N ARG A 149 5.65 -12.73 16.76
CA ARG A 149 5.76 -14.12 16.33
C ARG A 149 4.40 -14.66 15.88
N ARG A 150 4.39 -15.35 14.72
CA ARG A 150 3.25 -16.14 14.23
C ARG A 150 1.96 -15.31 14.08
N ARG A 151 2.05 -14.10 13.52
CA ARG A 151 0.91 -13.18 13.35
C ARG A 151 0.26 -13.24 11.97
N LEU A 152 0.97 -13.71 10.97
CA LEU A 152 0.46 -13.84 9.61
C LEU A 152 0.35 -15.31 9.21
N TYR A 153 -0.63 -15.60 8.35
CA TYR A 153 -0.75 -16.88 7.68
C TYR A 153 -0.57 -16.63 6.19
N ALA A 154 0.34 -17.37 5.55
CA ALA A 154 0.67 -17.21 4.13
C ALA A 154 -0.55 -17.47 3.22
N ALA A 155 -1.29 -18.50 3.55
CA ALA A 155 -2.50 -18.91 2.86
C ALA A 155 -3.35 -19.76 3.82
N PRO A 156 -4.62 -20.05 3.51
CA PRO A 156 -5.42 -20.99 4.29
C PRO A 156 -4.68 -22.32 4.46
N GLY A 157 -4.37 -22.69 5.71
CA GLY A 157 -3.63 -23.91 6.04
C GLY A 157 -2.10 -23.83 5.94
N GLY A 158 -1.53 -22.68 5.61
CA GLY A 158 -0.07 -22.45 5.64
C GLY A 158 0.48 -22.24 7.04
N ASP A 159 1.79 -22.36 7.19
CA ASP A 159 2.47 -22.11 8.45
C ASP A 159 2.35 -20.63 8.87
N PRO A 160 2.14 -20.38 10.19
CA PRO A 160 2.13 -19.02 10.71
C PRO A 160 3.51 -18.35 10.54
N ARG A 161 3.53 -17.12 10.05
CA ARG A 161 4.73 -16.33 9.80
C ARG A 161 4.86 -15.18 10.80
N ASP A 162 6.10 -14.77 11.04
CA ASP A 162 6.41 -13.65 11.90
C ASP A 162 6.15 -12.33 11.14
N THR A 163 5.90 -11.27 11.92
CA THR A 163 5.69 -9.92 11.38
C THR A 163 6.66 -8.96 12.06
N VAL A 164 7.33 -8.15 11.27
CA VAL A 164 8.08 -6.98 11.73
C VAL A 164 7.19 -5.75 11.55
N VAL A 165 7.03 -4.98 12.62
CA VAL A 165 6.31 -3.71 12.63
C VAL A 165 7.34 -2.59 12.58
N PHE A 166 7.25 -1.78 11.54
CA PHE A 166 8.00 -0.53 11.41
C PHE A 166 7.05 0.62 11.66
N THR A 167 7.44 1.55 12.52
CA THR A 167 6.62 2.69 12.92
C THR A 167 7.36 3.98 12.70
N LEU A 168 6.64 5.00 12.25
CA LEU A 168 7.06 6.39 12.26
C LEU A 168 6.00 7.20 13.00
N PHE A 169 6.42 7.92 14.04
CA PHE A 169 5.56 8.83 14.78
C PHE A 169 5.61 10.23 14.17
N ARG A 170 4.50 10.97 14.30
CA ARG A 170 4.41 12.36 13.82
C ARG A 170 5.51 13.25 14.42
N SER A 171 5.87 13.01 15.68
CA SER A 171 6.96 13.75 16.36
C SER A 171 8.33 13.55 15.69
N ASP A 172 8.56 12.37 15.10
CA ASP A 172 9.84 11.96 14.52
C ASP A 172 9.88 12.16 12.98
N TYR A 173 8.73 12.46 12.37
CA TYR A 173 8.59 12.66 10.94
C TYR A 173 9.41 13.82 10.35
N PRO A 174 9.51 15.01 11.03
CA PRO A 174 10.26 16.14 10.45
C PRO A 174 11.74 15.80 10.22
N GLY A 175 12.24 16.06 9.01
CA GLY A 175 13.63 15.78 8.62
C GLY A 175 13.91 14.33 8.20
N THR A 176 12.91 13.46 8.20
CA THR A 176 13.06 12.12 7.60
C THR A 176 13.10 12.18 6.08
N PRO A 177 13.64 11.16 5.40
CA PRO A 177 13.54 11.07 3.94
C PRO A 177 12.08 11.11 3.42
N ALA A 178 11.11 10.57 4.18
CA ALA A 178 9.70 10.62 3.82
C ALA A 178 9.16 12.06 3.78
N SER A 179 9.60 12.95 4.69
CA SER A 179 9.17 14.36 4.73
C SER A 179 9.67 15.19 3.54
N SER A 180 10.65 14.67 2.81
CA SER A 180 11.22 15.32 1.62
C SER A 180 10.64 14.79 0.30
N ALA A 181 9.60 13.96 0.34
CA ALA A 181 8.96 13.43 -0.86
C ALA A 181 8.31 14.58 -1.67
N GLU A 182 8.67 14.68 -2.95
CA GLU A 182 8.02 15.62 -3.86
C GLU A 182 6.72 15.01 -4.38
N LEU A 183 5.59 15.68 -4.14
CA LEU A 183 4.28 15.28 -4.64
C LEU A 183 3.33 16.47 -4.70
N GLU A 184 2.29 16.31 -5.46
CA GLU A 184 1.09 17.14 -5.42
C GLU A 184 -0.08 16.26 -5.00
N ALA A 185 -0.88 16.72 -4.05
CA ALA A 185 -2.09 16.03 -3.62
C ALA A 185 -3.34 16.88 -3.89
N PHE A 186 -4.40 16.21 -4.31
CA PHE A 186 -5.68 16.84 -4.65
C PHE A 186 -6.80 16.16 -3.89
N ASP A 187 -7.77 16.96 -3.43
CA ASP A 187 -8.98 16.43 -2.80
C ASP A 187 -9.98 15.90 -3.84
N ALA A 188 -11.13 15.38 -3.37
CA ALA A 188 -12.17 14.83 -4.23
C ALA A 188 -12.85 15.88 -5.15
N ARG A 189 -12.62 17.18 -4.92
CA ARG A 189 -13.09 18.28 -5.77
C ARG A 189 -12.04 18.67 -6.82
N GLY A 190 -10.85 18.06 -6.79
CA GLY A 190 -9.73 18.41 -7.63
C GLY A 190 -8.96 19.66 -7.16
N GLU A 191 -9.20 20.12 -5.92
CA GLU A 191 -8.45 21.23 -5.33
C GLU A 191 -7.13 20.71 -4.74
N ARG A 192 -6.02 21.40 -5.06
CA ARG A 192 -4.72 21.05 -4.52
C ARG A 192 -4.68 21.31 -3.01
N VAL A 193 -4.27 20.28 -2.23
CA VAL A 193 -4.17 20.32 -0.77
C VAL A 193 -2.74 20.14 -0.25
N LEU A 194 -1.79 19.79 -1.16
CA LEU A 194 -0.37 19.69 -0.85
C LEU A 194 0.49 20.01 -2.09
#